data_8ebf499776ee17be404809f4a52f13d3
#
_entry.id   8ebf499776ee17be404809f4a52f13d3
#
_cell.length_a   1.000
_cell.length_b   1.000
_cell.length_c   1.000
_cell.angle_alpha   90.00
_cell.angle_beta   90.00
_cell.angle_gamma   90.00
#
_symmetry.space_group_name_H-M   'P 1'
#
loop_
_entity.id
_entity.type
_entity.pdbx_description
1 polymer ?
#
loop_
_entity_poly.entity_id
_entity_poly.type
_entity_poly.pdbx_seq_one_letter_code
_entity_poly.pdbx_strand_id
1 'polypeptide(L)'
;MLMQTVKMVVTGPFNSGKTAFIQSVSEIDVVSTERKISSEAERIKETTTVAMDFGRITVDDDLVLYLFGTPGQKRFDFMWEILSEGMLGFVVMVDSSRPETFREARGILQTFRAYAPTPYVVAANKQDMDDAWEVDDLRIALNLDSKVKMLPCIA
;
A
#
# COMPACT_ATOMS: atom_id res chain seq x y z
N MET A 1 18.05 -13.63 -22.79
CA MET A 1 17.58 -12.31 -22.39
C MET A 1 17.36 -12.31 -20.89
N LEU A 2 17.93 -11.32 -20.21
CA LEU A 2 17.83 -11.25 -18.75
C LEU A 2 16.46 -10.69 -18.35
N MET A 3 15.79 -11.40 -17.46
CA MET A 3 14.55 -10.92 -16.85
C MET A 3 14.85 -9.77 -15.90
N GLN A 4 14.22 -8.62 -16.12
CA GLN A 4 14.29 -7.51 -15.18
C GLN A 4 13.18 -7.64 -14.13
N THR A 5 13.55 -7.39 -12.90
CA THR A 5 12.59 -7.36 -11.79
C THR A 5 12.54 -5.95 -11.23
N VAL A 6 11.33 -5.46 -11.03
CA VAL A 6 11.10 -4.16 -10.39
C VAL A 6 10.19 -4.36 -9.19
N LYS A 7 10.34 -3.49 -8.23
CA LYS A 7 9.63 -3.54 -6.96
C LYS A 7 8.65 -2.37 -6.87
N MET A 8 7.42 -2.65 -6.50
CA MET A 8 6.41 -1.64 -6.22
C MET A 8 5.82 -1.90 -4.84
N VAL A 9 5.64 -0.84 -4.07
CA VAL A 9 5.04 -0.91 -2.74
C VAL A 9 3.58 -0.47 -2.82
N VAL A 10 2.71 -1.22 -2.17
CA VAL A 10 1.30 -0.87 -2.01
C VAL A 10 1.09 -0.54 -0.53
N THR A 11 0.75 0.69 -0.25
CA THR A 11 0.59 1.18 1.12
C THR A 11 -0.77 1.83 1.31
N GLY A 12 -1.09 2.22 2.52
CA GLY A 12 -2.36 2.85 2.85
C GLY A 12 -2.81 2.44 4.25
N PRO A 13 -3.87 3.08 4.77
CA PRO A 13 -4.41 2.74 6.08
C PRO A 13 -4.86 1.29 6.18
N PHE A 14 -5.00 0.82 7.40
CA PHE A 14 -5.56 -0.50 7.68
C PHE A 14 -6.96 -0.61 7.05
N ASN A 15 -7.26 -1.74 6.43
CA ASN A 15 -8.53 -2.00 5.73
C ASN A 15 -8.79 -1.13 4.49
N SER A 16 -7.78 -0.48 3.94
CA SER A 16 -7.95 0.31 2.70
C SER A 16 -8.07 -0.52 1.43
N GLY A 17 -7.81 -1.83 1.52
CA GLY A 17 -7.95 -2.76 0.40
C GLY A 17 -6.65 -3.20 -0.25
N LYS A 18 -5.52 -3.06 0.45
CA LYS A 18 -4.20 -3.44 -0.08
C LYS A 18 -4.13 -4.90 -0.46
N THR A 19 -4.55 -5.79 0.44
CA THR A 19 -4.53 -7.24 0.19
C THR A 19 -5.42 -7.60 -1.00
N ALA A 20 -6.64 -7.07 -1.04
CA ALA A 20 -7.55 -7.32 -2.15
C ALA A 20 -7.00 -6.81 -3.47
N PHE A 21 -6.35 -5.66 -3.47
CA PHE A 21 -5.72 -5.10 -4.65
C PHE A 21 -4.61 -6.03 -5.17
N ILE A 22 -3.71 -6.47 -4.30
CA ILE A 22 -2.61 -7.36 -4.69
C ILE A 22 -3.16 -8.70 -5.19
N GLN A 23 -4.17 -9.26 -4.52
CA GLN A 23 -4.81 -10.50 -4.94
C GLN A 23 -5.44 -10.38 -6.33
N SER A 24 -6.05 -9.25 -6.63
CA SER A 24 -6.77 -9.07 -7.90
C SER A 24 -5.84 -8.96 -9.10
N VAL A 25 -4.61 -8.49 -8.92
CA VAL A 25 -3.65 -8.26 -10.01
C VAL A 25 -2.52 -9.29 -10.05
N SER A 26 -2.29 -10.02 -8.96
CA SER A 26 -1.20 -10.98 -8.88
C SER A 26 -1.48 -12.23 -9.71
N GLU A 27 -0.49 -12.69 -10.47
CA GLU A 27 -0.55 -13.94 -11.25
C GLU A 27 -0.20 -15.17 -10.44
N ILE A 28 0.32 -14.96 -9.21
CA ILE A 28 0.59 -16.03 -8.25
C ILE A 28 -0.35 -15.87 -7.07
N ASP A 29 -0.51 -16.96 -6.31
CA ASP A 29 -1.22 -16.86 -5.04
C ASP A 29 -0.48 -15.89 -4.13
N VAL A 30 -1.23 -14.96 -3.52
CA VAL A 30 -0.65 -13.96 -2.64
C VAL A 30 -0.10 -14.64 -1.41
N VAL A 31 1.18 -14.41 -1.15
CA VAL A 31 1.84 -14.93 0.05
C VAL A 31 1.67 -13.89 1.14
N SER A 32 0.88 -14.25 2.16
CA SER A 32 0.78 -13.45 3.38
C SER A 32 1.78 -13.98 4.38
N THR A 33 2.81 -13.18 4.63
CA THR A 33 3.82 -13.54 5.60
C THR A 33 3.44 -12.98 6.95
N GLU A 34 3.02 -13.87 7.86
CA GLU A 34 2.81 -13.52 9.24
C GLU A 34 4.09 -13.79 10.00
N ARG A 35 4.63 -12.78 10.64
CA ARG A 35 5.79 -12.93 11.51
C ARG A 35 5.44 -12.53 12.91
N LYS A 36 5.76 -13.40 13.85
CA LYS A 36 5.67 -13.09 15.27
C LYS A 36 6.88 -12.25 15.65
N ILE A 37 6.62 -11.06 16.14
CA ILE A 37 7.65 -10.19 16.68
C ILE A 37 7.58 -10.30 18.21
N SER A 38 8.68 -10.68 18.83
CA SER A 38 8.78 -10.67 20.27
C SER A 38 9.91 -9.75 20.69
N SER A 39 9.59 -8.74 21.50
CA SER A 39 10.57 -7.98 22.26
C SER A 39 10.77 -8.62 23.63
N GLU A 40 11.77 -8.16 24.37
CA GLU A 40 11.98 -8.68 25.73
C GLU A 40 10.76 -8.47 26.64
N ALA A 41 10.06 -7.37 26.46
CA ALA A 41 8.82 -7.08 27.18
C ALA A 41 7.68 -7.99 26.75
N GLU A 42 7.66 -8.40 25.50
CA GLU A 42 6.63 -9.27 24.93
C GLU A 42 6.86 -10.74 25.25
N ARG A 43 8.09 -11.13 25.50
CA ARG A 43 8.41 -12.50 25.91
C ARG A 43 7.66 -12.92 27.16
N ILE A 44 7.26 -11.96 27.96
CA ILE A 44 6.58 -12.24 29.20
C ILE A 44 5.10 -12.53 28.97
N LYS A 45 4.47 -11.96 27.96
CA LYS A 45 3.00 -12.08 27.80
C LYS A 45 2.43 -12.05 26.39
N GLU A 46 3.07 -11.45 25.39
CA GLU A 46 2.44 -11.24 24.10
C GLU A 46 3.39 -11.38 22.92
N THR A 47 2.90 -12.00 21.86
CA THR A 47 3.56 -11.99 20.55
C THR A 47 2.77 -11.09 19.62
N THR A 48 3.46 -10.18 18.93
CA THR A 48 2.86 -9.32 17.92
C THR A 48 3.03 -9.97 16.56
N THR A 49 1.95 -10.07 15.80
CA THR A 49 1.97 -10.61 14.45
C THR A 49 1.97 -9.47 13.44
N VAL A 50 2.93 -9.49 12.53
CA VAL A 50 2.99 -8.57 11.40
C VAL A 50 2.67 -9.37 10.14
N ALA A 51 1.65 -8.91 9.41
CA ALA A 51 1.26 -9.51 8.14
C ALA A 51 1.69 -8.60 6.99
N MET A 52 2.38 -9.16 6.01
CA MET A 52 2.74 -8.49 4.77
C MET A 52 2.24 -9.33 3.60
N ASP A 53 1.80 -8.66 2.54
CA ASP A 53 1.36 -9.32 1.34
C ASP A 53 2.43 -9.19 0.26
N PHE A 54 2.56 -10.26 -0.53
CA PHE A 54 3.49 -10.28 -1.65
C PHE A 54 2.78 -10.86 -2.86
N GLY A 55 2.90 -10.17 -4.00
CA GLY A 55 2.34 -10.60 -5.27
C GLY A 55 3.32 -10.36 -6.41
N ARG A 56 2.99 -10.93 -7.57
CA ARG A 56 3.83 -10.81 -8.76
C ARG A 56 2.99 -10.64 -10.01
N ILE A 57 3.43 -9.75 -10.90
CA ILE A 57 2.82 -9.57 -12.22
C ILE A 57 3.93 -9.60 -13.27
N THR A 58 3.76 -10.43 -14.30
CA THR A 58 4.62 -10.35 -15.49
C THR A 58 4.03 -9.27 -16.39
N VAL A 59 4.78 -8.17 -16.53
CA VAL A 59 4.31 -7.00 -17.30
C VAL A 59 4.68 -7.14 -18.77
N ASP A 60 5.82 -7.76 -19.05
CA ASP A 60 6.33 -7.97 -20.40
C ASP A 60 7.20 -9.22 -20.40
N ASP A 61 7.62 -9.68 -21.57
CA ASP A 61 8.42 -10.89 -21.72
C ASP A 61 9.67 -10.89 -20.85
N ASP A 62 10.25 -9.72 -20.61
CA ASP A 62 11.48 -9.56 -19.85
C ASP A 62 11.32 -8.72 -18.58
N LEU A 63 10.08 -8.40 -18.19
CA LEU A 63 9.83 -7.50 -17.06
C LEU A 63 8.81 -8.11 -16.09
N VAL A 64 9.24 -8.31 -14.85
CA VAL A 64 8.39 -8.81 -13.76
C VAL A 64 8.29 -7.73 -12.68
N LEU A 65 7.08 -7.48 -12.24
CA LEU A 65 6.77 -6.53 -11.18
C LEU A 65 6.43 -7.30 -9.90
N TYR A 66 7.17 -7.03 -8.85
CA TYR A 66 6.88 -7.54 -7.52
C TYR A 66 6.13 -6.49 -6.71
N LEU A 67 5.03 -6.92 -6.08
CA LEU A 67 4.17 -6.07 -5.26
C LEU A 67 4.34 -6.44 -3.79
N PHE A 68 4.63 -5.44 -2.97
CA PHE A 68 4.74 -5.61 -1.52
C PHE A 68 3.71 -4.74 -0.82
N GLY A 69 2.78 -5.38 -0.12
CA GLY A 69 1.79 -4.67 0.68
C GLY A 69 2.34 -4.37 2.07
N THR A 70 2.32 -3.11 2.47
CA THR A 70 2.80 -2.72 3.80
C THR A 70 1.79 -3.04 4.88
N PRO A 71 2.23 -3.30 6.12
CA PRO A 71 1.31 -3.34 7.26
C PRO A 71 0.63 -1.98 7.43
N GLY A 72 -0.70 -1.97 7.53
CA GLY A 72 -1.47 -0.73 7.60
C GLY A 72 -1.51 -0.10 8.98
N GLN A 73 -1.11 -0.81 10.03
CA GLN A 73 -1.12 -0.29 11.38
C GLN A 73 0.16 0.51 11.66
N LYS A 74 0.01 1.69 12.25
CA LYS A 74 1.12 2.60 12.50
C LYS A 74 2.23 2.00 13.36
N ARG A 75 1.89 1.08 14.27
CA ARG A 75 2.88 0.40 15.11
C ARG A 75 3.89 -0.41 14.30
N PHE A 76 3.61 -0.66 13.01
CA PHE A 76 4.50 -1.39 12.11
C PHE A 76 5.20 -0.48 11.10
N ASP A 77 5.17 0.83 11.31
CA ASP A 77 5.75 1.80 10.38
C ASP A 77 7.28 1.66 10.25
N PHE A 78 7.94 1.03 11.23
CA PHE A 78 9.36 0.74 11.14
C PHE A 78 9.70 -0.16 9.94
N MET A 79 8.74 -0.90 9.41
CA MET A 79 8.93 -1.74 8.23
C MET A 79 8.78 -0.98 6.92
N TRP A 80 8.13 0.17 6.94
CA TRP A 80 7.83 0.92 5.72
C TRP A 80 9.09 1.39 5.01
N GLU A 81 10.04 1.90 5.77
CA GLU A 81 11.31 2.38 5.18
C GLU A 81 12.09 1.23 4.55
N ILE A 82 12.13 0.08 5.22
CA ILE A 82 12.79 -1.11 4.69
C ILE A 82 12.13 -1.57 3.39
N LEU A 83 10.79 -1.62 3.38
CA LEU A 83 10.05 -2.02 2.19
C LEU A 83 10.21 -1.04 1.03
N SER A 84 10.42 0.24 1.33
CA SER A 84 10.58 1.26 0.30
C SER A 84 11.95 1.23 -0.38
N GLU A 85 12.93 0.54 0.17
CA GLU A 85 14.27 0.46 -0.40
C GLU A 85 14.24 -0.18 -1.79
N GLY A 86 14.77 0.52 -2.79
CA GLY A 86 14.85 0.03 -4.15
C GLY A 86 13.54 -0.04 -4.91
N MET A 87 12.46 0.52 -4.38
CA MET A 87 11.18 0.52 -5.08
C MET A 87 11.21 1.42 -6.33
N LEU A 88 10.54 0.98 -7.39
CA LEU A 88 10.33 1.77 -8.59
C LEU A 88 9.32 2.90 -8.33
N GLY A 89 8.30 2.61 -7.55
CA GLY A 89 7.25 3.54 -7.19
C GLY A 89 6.34 2.93 -6.13
N PHE A 90 5.29 3.65 -5.78
CA PHE A 90 4.34 3.14 -4.80
C PHE A 90 2.91 3.57 -5.10
N VAL A 91 1.98 2.82 -4.54
CA VAL A 91 0.54 3.10 -4.63
C VAL A 91 0.04 3.32 -3.21
N VAL A 92 -0.68 4.41 -3.00
CA VAL A 92 -1.38 4.66 -1.73
C VAL A 92 -2.85 4.32 -1.93
N MET A 93 -3.33 3.31 -1.21
CA MET A 93 -4.74 2.93 -1.22
C MET A 93 -5.50 3.77 -0.20
N VAL A 94 -6.63 4.31 -0.61
CA VAL A 94 -7.50 5.11 0.26
C VAL A 94 -8.90 4.48 0.25
N ASP A 95 -9.48 4.31 1.43
CA ASP A 95 -10.87 3.87 1.54
C ASP A 95 -11.79 5.08 1.35
N SER A 96 -12.41 5.16 0.18
CA SER A 96 -13.24 6.31 -0.20
C SER A 96 -14.50 6.46 0.65
N SER A 97 -14.90 5.42 1.38
CA SER A 97 -16.10 5.41 2.20
C SER A 97 -15.85 5.75 3.68
N ARG A 98 -14.59 5.98 4.05
CA ARG A 98 -14.21 6.22 5.45
C ARG A 98 -13.40 7.50 5.61
N PRO A 99 -14.07 8.65 5.68
CA PRO A 99 -13.37 9.94 5.81
C PRO A 99 -12.50 10.05 7.06
N GLU A 100 -12.80 9.28 8.12
CA GLU A 100 -11.97 9.24 9.32
C GLU A 100 -10.56 8.69 9.07
N THR A 101 -10.33 8.00 7.95
CA THR A 101 -9.02 7.47 7.59
C THR A 101 -8.23 8.37 6.65
N PHE A 102 -8.82 9.44 6.15
CA PHE A 102 -8.18 10.29 5.14
C PHE A 102 -6.93 10.99 5.67
N ARG A 103 -6.98 11.44 6.91
CA ARG A 103 -5.83 12.09 7.54
C ARG A 103 -4.65 11.11 7.67
N GLU A 104 -4.93 9.88 8.03
CA GLU A 104 -3.92 8.83 8.13
C GLU A 104 -3.32 8.53 6.75
N ALA A 105 -4.18 8.40 5.72
CA ALA A 105 -3.73 8.17 4.35
C ALA A 105 -2.79 9.28 3.87
N ARG A 106 -3.11 10.53 4.18
CA ARG A 106 -2.26 11.67 3.85
C ARG A 106 -0.91 11.58 4.55
N GLY A 107 -0.90 11.22 5.83
CA GLY A 107 0.32 11.04 6.59
C GLY A 107 1.21 9.95 6.02
N ILE A 108 0.62 8.83 5.61
CA ILE A 108 1.33 7.73 4.97
C ILE A 108 1.95 8.19 3.65
N LEU A 109 1.18 8.90 2.82
CA LEU A 109 1.67 9.45 1.56
C LEU A 109 2.90 10.34 1.77
N GLN A 110 2.82 11.25 2.73
CA GLN A 110 3.93 12.15 3.05
C GLN A 110 5.17 11.38 3.52
N THR A 111 4.98 10.35 4.32
CA THR A 111 6.06 9.51 4.83
C THR A 111 6.79 8.79 3.68
N PHE A 112 6.03 8.17 2.76
CA PHE A 112 6.64 7.45 1.63
C PHE A 112 7.32 8.40 0.65
N ARG A 113 6.79 9.58 0.43
CA ARG A 113 7.44 10.59 -0.40
C ARG A 113 8.80 11.01 0.17
N ALA A 114 8.91 11.02 1.49
CA ALA A 114 10.16 11.37 2.16
C ALA A 114 11.23 10.28 2.05
N TYR A 115 10.82 9.02 1.87
CA TYR A 115 11.79 7.92 1.74
C TYR A 115 12.54 7.94 0.41
N ALA A 116 11.86 8.25 -0.69
CA ALA A 116 12.47 8.26 -2.01
C ALA A 116 11.67 9.13 -2.98
N PRO A 117 12.33 9.87 -3.89
CA PRO A 117 11.65 10.67 -4.91
C PRO A 117 11.18 9.79 -6.08
N THR A 118 10.32 8.84 -5.83
CA THR A 118 9.81 7.91 -6.83
C THR A 118 8.40 8.30 -7.28
N PRO A 119 7.97 7.89 -8.49
CA PRO A 119 6.60 8.07 -8.90
C PRO A 119 5.61 7.37 -7.96
N TYR A 120 4.42 7.90 -7.87
CA TYR A 120 3.37 7.28 -7.08
C TYR A 120 1.98 7.60 -7.63
N VAL A 121 1.02 6.77 -7.24
CA VAL A 121 -0.39 6.91 -7.62
C VAL A 121 -1.22 6.76 -6.35
N VAL A 122 -2.30 7.52 -6.25
CA VAL A 122 -3.30 7.34 -5.19
C VAL A 122 -4.48 6.59 -5.77
N ALA A 123 -4.85 5.48 -5.16
CA ALA A 123 -5.99 4.68 -5.58
C ALA A 123 -7.17 4.98 -4.65
N ALA A 124 -8.20 5.61 -5.21
CA ALA A 124 -9.45 5.88 -4.50
C ALA A 124 -10.30 4.61 -4.52
N ASN A 125 -10.08 3.74 -3.54
CA ASN A 125 -10.69 2.41 -3.50
C ASN A 125 -12.08 2.42 -2.91
N LYS A 126 -12.81 1.34 -3.13
CA LYS A 126 -14.18 1.11 -2.65
C LYS A 126 -15.17 2.09 -3.27
N GLN A 127 -14.97 2.42 -4.53
CA GLN A 127 -15.88 3.31 -5.29
C GLN A 127 -17.26 2.68 -5.52
N ASP A 128 -17.41 1.39 -5.27
CA ASP A 128 -18.69 0.68 -5.31
C ASP A 128 -19.56 0.90 -4.07
N MET A 129 -19.01 1.49 -3.02
CA MET A 129 -19.76 1.77 -1.80
C MET A 129 -20.66 2.99 -2.00
N ASP A 130 -21.86 2.94 -1.43
CA ASP A 130 -22.85 4.01 -1.58
C ASP A 130 -22.37 5.35 -1.01
N ASP A 131 -21.56 5.32 0.03
CA ASP A 131 -21.04 6.50 0.72
C ASP A 131 -19.61 6.86 0.29
N ALA A 132 -19.13 6.26 -0.81
CA ALA A 132 -17.79 6.56 -1.31
C ALA A 132 -17.72 8.01 -1.82
N TRP A 133 -16.65 8.70 -1.41
CA TRP A 133 -16.37 10.04 -1.92
C TRP A 133 -15.86 9.97 -3.36
N GLU A 134 -16.29 10.92 -4.17
CA GLU A 134 -15.78 11.03 -5.54
C GLU A 134 -14.31 11.43 -5.54
N VAL A 135 -13.61 11.07 -6.61
CA VAL A 135 -12.18 11.31 -6.77
C VAL A 135 -11.81 12.78 -6.55
N ASP A 136 -12.60 13.70 -7.14
CA ASP A 136 -12.31 15.14 -7.00
C ASP A 136 -12.43 15.62 -5.56
N ASP A 137 -13.41 15.11 -4.83
CA ASP A 137 -13.62 15.47 -3.43
C ASP A 137 -12.51 14.88 -2.54
N LEU A 138 -12.06 13.66 -2.85
CA LEU A 138 -10.93 13.04 -2.17
C LEU A 138 -9.65 13.83 -2.38
N ARG A 139 -9.43 14.33 -3.57
CA ARG A 139 -8.26 15.15 -3.89
C ARG A 139 -8.19 16.37 -2.97
N ILE A 140 -9.33 17.01 -2.75
CA ILE A 140 -9.44 18.16 -1.86
C ILE A 140 -9.21 17.73 -0.42
N ALA A 141 -9.88 16.66 0.03
CA ALA A 141 -9.77 16.17 1.40
C ALA A 141 -8.36 15.74 1.77
N LEU A 142 -7.64 15.14 0.82
CA LEU A 142 -6.25 14.70 1.01
C LEU A 142 -5.24 15.81 0.74
N ASN A 143 -5.71 16.98 0.33
CA ASN A 143 -4.89 18.13 -0.01
C ASN A 143 -3.82 17.78 -1.05
N LEU A 144 -4.23 17.13 -2.13
CA LEU A 144 -3.35 16.70 -3.19
C LEU A 144 -3.26 17.74 -4.29
N ASP A 145 -2.05 17.91 -4.82
CA ASP A 145 -1.79 18.73 -5.99
C ASP A 145 -2.52 18.13 -7.21
N SER A 146 -2.93 18.99 -8.15
CA SER A 146 -3.57 18.56 -9.39
C SER A 146 -2.70 17.64 -10.25
N LYS A 147 -1.39 17.65 -10.03
CA LYS A 147 -0.43 16.79 -10.74
C LYS A 147 -0.38 15.37 -10.18
N VAL A 148 -0.87 15.14 -8.99
CA VAL A 148 -0.90 13.81 -8.41
C VAL A 148 -1.95 12.97 -9.12
N LYS A 149 -1.55 11.82 -9.62
CA LYS A 149 -2.46 10.92 -10.31
C LYS A 149 -3.31 10.18 -9.28
N MET A 150 -4.62 10.31 -9.40
CA MET A 150 -5.58 9.60 -8.56
C MET A 150 -6.54 8.83 -9.45
N LEU A 151 -6.71 7.55 -9.19
CA LEU A 151 -7.53 6.67 -9.99
C LEU A 151 -8.63 6.05 -9.12
N PRO A 152 -9.88 5.99 -9.63
CA PRO A 152 -10.94 5.24 -8.96
C PRO A 152 -10.62 3.74 -9.03
N CYS A 153 -10.99 3.01 -7.99
CA CYS A 153 -10.66 1.60 -7.87
C CYS A 153 -11.76 0.85 -7.13
N ILE A 154 -11.95 -0.41 -7.52
CA ILE A 154 -12.80 -1.39 -6.84
C ILE A 154 -11.97 -2.67 -6.76
N ALA A 155 -11.22 -2.80 -5.70
CA ALA A 155 -10.35 -3.95 -5.51
C ALA A 155 -11.02 -5.08 -4.71
#